data_eef0366b46e0697ab039d093ec82fe3e
#
_entry.id   eef0366b46e0697ab039d093ec82fe3e
#
_cell.length_a   1.000
_cell.length_b   1.000
_cell.length_c   1.000
_cell.angle_alpha   90.00
_cell.angle_beta   90.00
_cell.angle_gamma   90.00
#
_symmetry.space_group_name_H-M   'P 1'
#
loop_
_entity.id
_entity.type
_entity.pdbx_description
1 polymer ?
#
loop_
_entity_poly.entity_id
_entity_poly.type
_entity_poly.pdbx_seq_one_letter_code
_entity_poly.pdbx_strand_id
1 'polypeptide(L)'
;PLPPTPVPPPPEPSQQAGTGQTPPVARPQERSTSVQNTLERLRTAQPQDRPPTARPNPSGAPQQGGGSPTGSAALTQGEILGLAAQIAECWSVDRGMMNADQIVVEMRVVLDSQGNVRNVVGISGIPSEPRARAVFDSARRALMSPQCNPLRVPPNKYRTVMDSVFRFNPRGLVR
;
A
#
# COMPACT_ATOMS: atom_id res chain seq x y z
N PRO A 1 32.08 70.25 -9.05
CA PRO A 1 32.11 68.79 -9.20
C PRO A 1 32.36 68.16 -7.85
N LEU A 2 31.41 67.37 -7.39
CA LEU A 2 31.53 66.63 -6.16
C LEU A 2 32.53 65.49 -6.35
N PRO A 3 33.42 65.25 -5.39
CA PRO A 3 34.34 64.15 -5.48
C PRO A 3 33.52 62.82 -5.51
N PRO A 4 33.98 61.84 -6.27
CA PRO A 4 33.28 60.56 -6.31
C PRO A 4 33.28 59.95 -4.90
N THR A 5 32.12 59.55 -4.50
CA THR A 5 31.95 58.78 -3.26
C THR A 5 32.77 57.50 -3.35
N PRO A 6 33.57 57.19 -2.35
CA PRO A 6 34.30 55.93 -2.38
C PRO A 6 33.33 54.76 -2.46
N VAL A 7 33.55 53.96 -3.46
CA VAL A 7 32.81 52.67 -3.59
C VAL A 7 33.17 51.84 -2.38
N PRO A 8 32.18 51.35 -1.63
CA PRO A 8 32.47 50.44 -0.52
C PRO A 8 33.24 49.23 -1.07
N PRO A 9 34.25 48.76 -0.37
CA PRO A 9 34.97 47.59 -0.79
C PRO A 9 33.99 46.41 -0.94
N PRO A 10 34.18 45.57 -1.93
CA PRO A 10 33.40 44.39 -2.06
C PRO A 10 33.47 43.62 -0.75
N PRO A 11 32.34 43.03 -0.29
CA PRO A 11 32.35 42.27 0.92
C PRO A 11 33.41 41.18 0.79
N GLU A 12 34.31 41.16 1.73
CA GLU A 12 35.30 40.09 1.77
C GLU A 12 34.55 38.75 1.77
N PRO A 13 34.96 37.82 0.91
CA PRO A 13 34.38 36.50 0.95
C PRO A 13 34.54 36.02 2.38
N SER A 14 33.43 35.69 3.01
CA SER A 14 33.45 35.31 4.40
C SER A 14 34.33 34.07 4.53
N GLN A 15 35.50 34.27 5.03
CA GLN A 15 36.46 33.18 5.29
C GLN A 15 35.88 32.15 6.27
N GLN A 16 34.81 32.52 6.93
CA GLN A 16 34.06 31.64 7.79
C GLN A 16 33.34 30.52 7.05
N ALA A 17 32.94 30.75 5.83
CA ALA A 17 32.41 29.69 5.01
C ALA A 17 33.50 28.73 4.53
N GLY A 18 34.71 29.19 4.48
CA GLY A 18 35.85 28.39 4.04
C GLY A 18 36.62 27.71 5.15
N THR A 19 36.32 28.02 6.37
CA THR A 19 37.04 27.38 7.49
C THR A 19 36.65 25.94 7.71
N GLY A 20 36.00 25.35 6.77
CA GLY A 20 35.91 23.91 6.74
C GLY A 20 35.64 23.23 8.08
N GLN A 21 35.34 24.03 9.05
CA GLN A 21 35.00 23.56 10.38
C GLN A 21 33.59 23.05 10.40
N THR A 22 33.17 22.57 9.29
CA THR A 22 32.07 21.66 9.24
C THR A 22 32.63 20.30 9.65
N PRO A 23 32.61 20.02 10.92
CA PRO A 23 33.02 18.72 11.43
C PRO A 23 32.26 17.55 10.79
N PRO A 24 31.10 17.75 10.19
CA PRO A 24 30.41 16.64 9.58
C PRO A 24 31.11 16.01 8.39
N VAL A 25 32.05 16.69 7.78
CA VAL A 25 32.80 16.13 6.65
C VAL A 25 33.82 15.10 7.10
N ALA A 26 34.26 15.22 8.35
CA ALA A 26 35.26 14.31 8.88
C ALA A 26 34.71 12.95 9.35
N ARG A 27 33.39 12.72 9.29
CA ARG A 27 32.79 11.52 9.86
C ARG A 27 31.80 10.77 8.95
N PRO A 28 32.09 10.60 7.66
CA PRO A 28 31.24 9.75 6.84
C PRO A 28 31.27 8.31 7.29
N GLN A 29 32.32 7.87 7.94
CA GLN A 29 32.45 6.51 8.45
C GLN A 29 31.60 6.24 9.68
N GLU A 30 31.45 7.21 10.56
CA GLU A 30 30.58 7.04 11.73
C GLU A 30 29.09 6.98 11.33
N ARG A 31 28.72 7.68 10.28
CA ARG A 31 27.35 7.60 9.73
C ARG A 31 27.08 6.25 9.09
N SER A 32 28.03 5.73 8.34
CA SER A 32 27.84 4.43 7.69
C SER A 32 27.85 3.29 8.71
N THR A 33 28.67 3.36 9.75
CA THR A 33 28.62 2.39 10.84
C THR A 33 27.33 2.47 11.65
N SER A 34 26.84 3.66 11.87
CA SER A 34 25.58 3.88 12.56
C SER A 34 24.39 3.29 11.77
N VAL A 35 24.37 3.50 10.47
CA VAL A 35 23.36 2.92 9.59
C VAL A 35 23.49 1.39 9.53
N GLN A 36 24.67 0.88 9.41
CA GLN A 36 24.94 -0.56 9.42
C GLN A 36 24.54 -1.21 10.75
N ASN A 37 24.86 -0.57 11.87
CA ASN A 37 24.43 -1.04 13.18
C ASN A 37 22.91 -1.00 13.35
N THR A 38 22.24 -0.02 12.76
CA THR A 38 20.79 0.07 12.78
C THR A 38 20.18 -1.03 11.91
N LEU A 39 20.73 -1.27 10.74
CA LEU A 39 20.30 -2.35 9.86
C LEU A 39 20.53 -3.72 10.48
N GLU A 40 21.65 -3.88 11.18
CA GLU A 40 21.97 -5.13 11.86
C GLU A 40 21.07 -5.36 13.09
N ARG A 41 20.75 -4.30 13.82
CA ARG A 41 19.76 -4.36 14.91
C ARG A 41 18.37 -4.68 14.37
N LEU A 42 18.01 -4.15 13.22
CA LEU A 42 16.74 -4.48 12.57
C LEU A 42 16.72 -5.92 12.08
N ARG A 43 17.85 -6.43 11.59
CA ARG A 43 17.97 -7.84 11.22
C ARG A 43 17.89 -8.77 12.41
N THR A 44 18.47 -8.37 13.55
CA THR A 44 18.42 -9.17 14.77
C THR A 44 17.13 -8.97 15.54
N ALA A 45 16.48 -7.82 15.38
CA ALA A 45 15.19 -7.53 16.00
C ALA A 45 14.00 -8.02 15.18
N GLN A 46 14.20 -8.27 13.88
CA GLN A 46 13.25 -9.12 13.18
C GLN A 46 13.39 -10.52 13.80
N PRO A 47 12.36 -10.97 14.53
CA PRO A 47 12.34 -12.37 14.95
C PRO A 47 12.23 -13.11 13.64
N GLN A 48 13.41 -13.32 13.09
CA GLN A 48 13.56 -14.20 11.99
C GLN A 48 12.39 -14.20 11.03
N ASP A 49 12.58 -13.50 9.98
CA ASP A 49 12.35 -14.14 8.71
C ASP A 49 13.25 -15.38 8.58
N ARG A 50 13.35 -16.15 9.63
CA ARG A 50 13.56 -17.54 9.41
C ARG A 50 12.38 -17.92 8.56
N PRO A 51 12.57 -18.24 7.27
CA PRO A 51 11.48 -18.83 6.52
C PRO A 51 10.91 -19.81 7.49
N PRO A 52 9.61 -19.78 7.74
CA PRO A 52 9.06 -20.74 8.64
C PRO A 52 9.57 -22.06 8.12
N THR A 53 10.66 -22.47 8.71
CA THR A 53 11.12 -23.82 8.50
C THR A 53 9.88 -24.54 8.86
N ALA A 54 9.24 -25.06 7.83
CA ALA A 54 8.05 -25.80 8.02
C ALA A 54 8.37 -26.72 9.17
N ARG A 55 8.04 -26.23 10.36
CA ARG A 55 8.05 -27.12 11.49
C ARG A 55 7.08 -28.17 11.05
N PRO A 56 7.52 -29.37 10.79
CA PRO A 56 6.56 -30.41 10.52
C PRO A 56 5.63 -30.34 11.70
N ASN A 57 4.41 -29.93 11.43
CA ASN A 57 3.41 -29.87 12.47
C ASN A 57 3.25 -31.31 12.93
N PRO A 58 3.78 -31.68 14.10
CA PRO A 58 3.79 -33.08 14.52
C PRO A 58 2.39 -33.63 14.72
N SER A 59 1.40 -32.77 14.76
CA SER A 59 0.00 -33.15 14.91
C SER A 59 -0.78 -33.22 13.60
N GLY A 60 -0.15 -32.93 12.46
CA GLY A 60 -0.85 -32.90 11.16
C GLY A 60 -1.97 -31.87 11.10
N ALA A 61 -2.08 -31.00 12.10
CA ALA A 61 -3.05 -29.96 12.10
C ALA A 61 -2.65 -28.88 11.06
N PRO A 62 -3.60 -28.34 10.28
CA PRO A 62 -3.31 -27.29 9.34
C PRO A 62 -2.70 -26.12 10.09
N GLN A 63 -1.54 -25.68 9.65
CA GLN A 63 -0.91 -24.50 10.23
C GLN A 63 -1.77 -23.29 9.91
N GLN A 64 -2.27 -22.65 10.95
CA GLN A 64 -2.90 -21.35 10.81
C GLN A 64 -1.85 -20.35 10.30
N GLY A 65 -2.11 -19.79 9.15
CA GLY A 65 -1.24 -18.83 8.49
C GLY A 65 -0.38 -19.39 7.37
N GLY A 66 -0.26 -20.67 7.26
CA GLY A 66 0.31 -21.30 6.10
C GLY A 66 -0.79 -21.96 5.32
N GLY A 67 -1.21 -21.48 4.25
CA GLY A 67 -2.14 -22.03 3.32
C GLY A 67 -3.12 -23.06 3.83
N SER A 68 -4.35 -22.87 3.51
CA SER A 68 -5.36 -23.92 3.66
C SER A 68 -4.83 -25.22 3.07
N PRO A 69 -5.06 -26.38 3.71
CA PRO A 69 -4.63 -27.67 3.20
C PRO A 69 -5.20 -28.01 1.83
N THR A 70 -6.15 -27.24 1.34
CA THR A 70 -6.72 -27.35 0.01
C THR A 70 -5.92 -26.61 -1.07
N GLY A 71 -4.75 -26.08 -0.74
CA GLY A 71 -3.96 -25.30 -1.69
C GLY A 71 -4.56 -23.94 -2.04
N SER A 72 -5.73 -23.64 -1.51
CA SER A 72 -6.26 -22.28 -1.53
C SER A 72 -5.53 -21.49 -0.46
N ALA A 73 -4.30 -21.13 -0.77
CA ALA A 73 -3.54 -20.28 0.10
C ALA A 73 -4.29 -18.99 0.33
N ALA A 74 -4.39 -18.56 1.59
CA ALA A 74 -4.84 -17.23 1.90
C ALA A 74 -4.01 -16.21 1.09
N LEU A 75 -4.64 -15.09 0.74
CA LEU A 75 -3.91 -14.01 0.09
C LEU A 75 -2.80 -13.53 1.01
N THR A 76 -1.61 -13.41 0.46
CA THR A 76 -0.50 -12.80 1.19
C THR A 76 -0.76 -11.31 1.38
N GLN A 77 -0.10 -10.71 2.34
CA GLN A 77 -0.18 -9.28 2.57
C GLN A 77 0.18 -8.48 1.32
N GLY A 78 1.22 -8.90 0.60
CA GLY A 78 1.63 -8.28 -0.65
C GLY A 78 0.58 -8.37 -1.74
N GLU A 79 -0.10 -9.52 -1.86
CA GLU A 79 -1.18 -9.71 -2.83
C GLU A 79 -2.41 -8.86 -2.50
N ILE A 80 -2.75 -8.74 -1.23
CA ILE A 80 -3.84 -7.88 -0.77
C ILE A 80 -3.53 -6.41 -1.08
N LEU A 81 -2.31 -5.95 -0.77
CA LEU A 81 -1.88 -4.59 -1.07
C LEU A 81 -1.81 -4.32 -2.57
N GLY A 82 -1.29 -5.26 -3.35
CA GLY A 82 -1.24 -5.16 -4.80
C GLY A 82 -2.63 -5.08 -5.43
N LEU A 83 -3.55 -5.89 -4.93
CA LEU A 83 -4.94 -5.89 -5.38
C LEU A 83 -5.64 -4.58 -5.00
N ALA A 84 -5.45 -4.11 -3.77
CA ALA A 84 -5.97 -2.83 -3.32
C ALA A 84 -5.44 -1.65 -4.16
N ALA A 85 -4.15 -1.64 -4.47
CA ALA A 85 -3.54 -0.63 -5.32
C ALA A 85 -4.12 -0.68 -6.75
N GLN A 86 -4.25 -1.86 -7.33
CA GLN A 86 -4.86 -2.04 -8.65
C GLN A 86 -6.29 -1.48 -8.71
N ILE A 87 -7.09 -1.79 -7.70
CA ILE A 87 -8.48 -1.31 -7.64
C ILE A 87 -8.51 0.20 -7.42
N ALA A 88 -7.62 0.74 -6.60
CA ALA A 88 -7.54 2.18 -6.35
C ALA A 88 -7.19 2.99 -7.61
N GLU A 89 -6.41 2.44 -8.52
CA GLU A 89 -6.12 3.07 -9.81
C GLU A 89 -7.34 3.22 -10.71
N CYS A 90 -8.28 2.29 -10.61
CA CYS A 90 -9.48 2.26 -11.44
C CYS A 90 -10.68 2.92 -10.78
N TRP A 91 -10.65 3.02 -9.47
CA TRP A 91 -11.80 3.51 -8.72
C TRP A 91 -11.73 5.01 -8.50
N SER A 92 -12.68 5.69 -9.08
CA SER A 92 -12.90 7.10 -8.83
C SER A 92 -14.27 7.31 -8.18
N VAL A 93 -14.27 8.05 -7.11
CA VAL A 93 -15.48 8.47 -6.43
C VAL A 93 -15.43 9.98 -6.23
N ASP A 94 -16.59 10.60 -6.19
CA ASP A 94 -16.68 12.02 -5.91
C ASP A 94 -16.24 12.30 -4.47
N ARG A 95 -15.03 12.87 -4.33
CA ARG A 95 -14.46 13.24 -3.05
C ARG A 95 -15.16 14.44 -2.39
N GLY A 96 -15.95 15.18 -3.17
CA GLY A 96 -16.78 16.27 -2.68
C GLY A 96 -18.06 15.83 -1.99
N MET A 97 -18.35 14.54 -2.00
CA MET A 97 -19.53 13.99 -1.35
C MET A 97 -19.43 14.19 0.18
N MET A 98 -20.41 14.88 0.73
CA MET A 98 -20.47 15.14 2.18
C MET A 98 -20.54 13.84 2.97
N ASN A 99 -19.74 13.72 4.02
CA ASN A 99 -19.67 12.53 4.88
C ASN A 99 -19.33 11.22 4.14
N ALA A 100 -18.64 11.34 3.02
CA ALA A 100 -18.24 10.18 2.22
C ALA A 100 -17.36 9.20 3.01
N ASP A 101 -16.62 9.70 3.98
CA ASP A 101 -15.76 8.92 4.86
C ASP A 101 -16.52 7.96 5.79
N GLN A 102 -17.79 8.22 6.02
CA GLN A 102 -18.65 7.35 6.84
C GLN A 102 -19.32 6.25 6.02
N ILE A 103 -19.23 6.34 4.69
CA ILE A 103 -19.86 5.37 3.81
C ILE A 103 -18.88 4.22 3.58
N VAL A 104 -19.29 3.02 3.96
CA VAL A 104 -18.58 1.78 3.65
C VAL A 104 -19.55 0.86 2.92
N VAL A 105 -19.16 0.41 1.75
CA VAL A 105 -19.91 -0.60 1.01
C VAL A 105 -19.10 -1.88 0.96
N GLU A 106 -19.77 -2.99 1.20
CA GLU A 106 -19.17 -4.32 1.21
C GLU A 106 -19.70 -5.13 0.03
N MET A 107 -18.79 -5.72 -0.71
CA MET A 107 -19.16 -6.50 -1.88
C MET A 107 -18.24 -7.68 -2.10
N ARG A 108 -18.71 -8.67 -2.83
CA ARG A 108 -17.94 -9.79 -3.36
C ARG A 108 -17.88 -9.74 -4.87
N VAL A 109 -16.85 -10.31 -5.40
CA VAL A 109 -16.63 -10.41 -6.85
C VAL A 109 -16.80 -11.85 -7.29
N VAL A 110 -17.30 -12.02 -8.49
CA VAL A 110 -17.32 -13.31 -9.18
C VAL A 110 -16.31 -13.22 -10.33
N LEU A 111 -15.34 -14.10 -10.31
CA LEU A 111 -14.27 -14.15 -11.32
C LEU A 111 -14.51 -15.28 -12.32
N ASP A 112 -14.04 -15.08 -13.52
CA ASP A 112 -13.89 -16.19 -14.49
C ASP A 112 -12.54 -16.90 -14.32
N SER A 113 -12.31 -17.90 -15.14
CA SER A 113 -11.07 -18.69 -15.14
C SER A 113 -9.81 -17.88 -15.48
N GLN A 114 -9.97 -16.68 -16.00
CA GLN A 114 -8.87 -15.78 -16.39
C GLN A 114 -8.66 -14.64 -15.37
N GLY A 115 -9.44 -14.59 -14.31
CA GLY A 115 -9.35 -13.57 -13.28
C GLY A 115 -10.10 -12.27 -13.60
N ASN A 116 -10.96 -12.28 -14.63
CA ASN A 116 -11.79 -11.13 -14.91
C ASN A 116 -13.03 -11.13 -14.02
N VAL A 117 -13.39 -9.96 -13.51
CA VAL A 117 -14.61 -9.77 -12.74
C VAL A 117 -15.81 -9.84 -13.68
N ARG A 118 -16.65 -10.81 -13.49
CA ARG A 118 -17.89 -11.02 -14.26
C ARG A 118 -19.12 -10.48 -13.58
N ASN A 119 -19.10 -10.45 -12.27
CA ASN A 119 -20.19 -9.90 -11.49
C ASN A 119 -19.68 -9.36 -10.16
N VAL A 120 -20.44 -8.47 -9.58
CA VAL A 120 -20.21 -7.88 -8.27
C VAL A 120 -21.50 -7.92 -7.50
N VAL A 121 -21.46 -8.48 -6.30
CA VAL A 121 -22.61 -8.65 -5.42
C VAL A 121 -22.37 -7.91 -4.12
N GLY A 122 -23.31 -7.05 -3.73
CA GLY A 122 -23.30 -6.42 -2.41
C GLY A 122 -23.62 -7.44 -1.32
N ILE A 123 -22.89 -7.42 -0.23
CA ILE A 123 -23.11 -8.34 0.90
C ILE A 123 -24.50 -8.13 1.51
N SER A 124 -24.89 -6.89 1.67
CA SER A 124 -26.23 -6.49 2.17
C SER A 124 -27.18 -6.11 1.04
N GLY A 125 -26.90 -6.54 -0.19
CA GLY A 125 -27.63 -6.11 -1.37
C GLY A 125 -27.20 -4.75 -1.87
N ILE A 126 -28.02 -4.17 -2.73
CA ILE A 126 -27.78 -2.81 -3.27
C ILE A 126 -28.24 -1.80 -2.22
N PRO A 127 -27.36 -0.85 -1.82
CA PRO A 127 -27.75 0.16 -0.84
C PRO A 127 -28.95 0.98 -1.29
N SER A 128 -29.87 1.24 -0.39
CA SER A 128 -31.04 2.10 -0.64
C SER A 128 -30.73 3.56 -0.42
N GLU A 129 -29.76 3.87 0.41
CA GLU A 129 -29.30 5.24 0.65
C GLU A 129 -28.57 5.78 -0.58
N PRO A 130 -28.95 6.96 -1.13
CA PRO A 130 -28.44 7.44 -2.42
C PRO A 130 -26.94 7.57 -2.51
N ARG A 131 -26.27 8.01 -1.45
CA ARG A 131 -24.80 8.17 -1.42
C ARG A 131 -24.10 6.83 -1.38
N ALA A 132 -24.57 5.92 -0.52
CA ALA A 132 -24.04 4.58 -0.45
C ALA A 132 -24.22 3.83 -1.77
N ARG A 133 -25.36 4.05 -2.44
CA ARG A 133 -25.62 3.51 -3.76
C ARG A 133 -24.66 4.10 -4.81
N ALA A 134 -24.37 5.39 -4.77
CA ALA A 134 -23.40 6.01 -5.67
C ALA A 134 -22.00 5.44 -5.48
N VAL A 135 -21.57 5.20 -4.23
CA VAL A 135 -20.31 4.54 -3.91
C VAL A 135 -20.30 3.09 -4.40
N PHE A 136 -21.38 2.36 -4.19
CA PHE A 136 -21.55 1.00 -4.67
C PHE A 136 -21.45 0.90 -6.20
N ASP A 137 -22.17 1.75 -6.92
CA ASP A 137 -22.16 1.76 -8.37
C ASP A 137 -20.80 2.17 -8.94
N SER A 138 -20.11 3.11 -8.30
CA SER A 138 -18.76 3.50 -8.70
C SER A 138 -17.74 2.37 -8.48
N ALA A 139 -17.80 1.70 -7.35
CA ALA A 139 -16.93 0.57 -7.03
C ALA A 139 -17.21 -0.62 -7.98
N ARG A 140 -18.47 -0.91 -8.25
CA ARG A 140 -18.85 -1.94 -9.22
C ARG A 140 -18.29 -1.65 -10.61
N ARG A 141 -18.47 -0.42 -11.10
CA ARG A 141 -17.89 -0.01 -12.39
C ARG A 141 -16.38 -0.14 -12.44
N ALA A 142 -15.70 0.26 -11.36
CA ALA A 142 -14.25 0.11 -11.27
C ALA A 142 -13.83 -1.35 -11.36
N LEU A 143 -14.44 -2.22 -10.57
CA LEU A 143 -14.13 -3.65 -10.55
C LEU A 143 -14.41 -4.34 -11.90
N MET A 144 -15.40 -3.88 -12.63
CA MET A 144 -15.76 -4.44 -13.94
C MET A 144 -15.07 -3.74 -15.11
N SER A 145 -14.30 -2.69 -14.86
CA SER A 145 -13.62 -1.94 -15.91
C SER A 145 -12.47 -2.76 -16.54
N PRO A 146 -12.21 -2.57 -17.84
CA PRO A 146 -11.08 -3.22 -18.51
C PRO A 146 -9.71 -2.85 -17.90
N GLN A 147 -9.63 -1.69 -17.26
CA GLN A 147 -8.41 -1.22 -16.62
C GLN A 147 -8.07 -2.00 -15.37
N CYS A 148 -9.09 -2.51 -14.67
CA CYS A 148 -8.93 -3.32 -13.47
C CYS A 148 -8.91 -4.82 -13.76
N ASN A 149 -9.24 -5.23 -14.94
CA ASN A 149 -9.32 -6.64 -15.31
C ASN A 149 -8.18 -7.04 -16.25
N PRO A 150 -7.66 -8.25 -16.08
CA PRO A 150 -7.91 -9.19 -14.97
C PRO A 150 -7.29 -8.72 -13.65
N LEU A 151 -7.83 -9.22 -12.54
CA LEU A 151 -7.25 -8.96 -11.23
C LEU A 151 -5.87 -9.64 -11.12
N ARG A 152 -4.89 -8.92 -10.59
CA ARG A 152 -3.50 -9.38 -10.45
C ARG A 152 -3.33 -10.31 -9.25
N VAL A 153 -3.90 -11.49 -9.37
CA VAL A 153 -3.85 -12.54 -8.36
C VAL A 153 -3.49 -13.85 -9.05
N PRO A 154 -2.74 -14.74 -8.42
CA PRO A 154 -2.48 -16.05 -8.96
C PRO A 154 -3.79 -16.84 -9.17
N PRO A 155 -3.91 -17.61 -10.25
CA PRO A 155 -5.14 -18.36 -10.57
C PRO A 155 -5.60 -19.30 -9.48
N ASN A 156 -4.69 -19.90 -8.75
CA ASN A 156 -4.99 -20.79 -7.62
C ASN A 156 -5.63 -20.07 -6.42
N LYS A 157 -5.66 -18.73 -6.44
CA LYS A 157 -6.24 -17.90 -5.38
C LYS A 157 -7.55 -17.21 -5.79
N TYR A 158 -8.03 -17.43 -7.00
CA TYR A 158 -9.27 -16.81 -7.47
C TYR A 158 -10.45 -17.15 -6.55
N ARG A 159 -10.52 -18.37 -6.08
CA ARG A 159 -11.58 -18.78 -5.14
C ARG A 159 -11.49 -17.99 -3.83
N THR A 160 -10.31 -17.84 -3.29
CA THR A 160 -10.07 -17.03 -2.08
C THR A 160 -10.50 -15.57 -2.29
N VAL A 161 -10.23 -15.01 -3.47
CA VAL A 161 -10.67 -13.65 -3.82
C VAL A 161 -12.19 -13.57 -3.89
N MET A 162 -12.85 -14.54 -4.50
CA MET A 162 -14.32 -14.58 -4.58
C MET A 162 -14.99 -14.75 -3.22
N ASP A 163 -14.35 -15.47 -2.31
CA ASP A 163 -14.84 -15.66 -0.93
C ASP A 163 -14.54 -14.45 -0.03
N SER A 164 -13.66 -13.55 -0.48
CA SER A 164 -13.27 -12.36 0.26
C SER A 164 -14.29 -11.24 0.14
N VAL A 165 -14.40 -10.46 1.20
CA VAL A 165 -15.24 -9.25 1.21
C VAL A 165 -14.39 -8.04 0.92
N PHE A 166 -14.75 -7.30 -0.10
CA PHE A 166 -14.14 -6.03 -0.46
C PHE A 166 -14.90 -4.90 0.21
N ARG A 167 -14.18 -4.09 0.96
CA ARG A 167 -14.72 -2.91 1.61
C ARG A 167 -14.26 -1.66 0.88
N PHE A 168 -15.21 -0.91 0.39
CA PHE A 168 -14.97 0.36 -0.30
C PHE A 168 -15.39 1.52 0.58
N ASN A 169 -14.45 2.40 0.82
CA ASN A 169 -14.67 3.67 1.48
C ASN A 169 -14.07 4.78 0.63
N PRO A 170 -14.78 5.91 0.39
CA PRO A 170 -14.26 7.00 -0.44
C PRO A 170 -12.94 7.62 0.03
N ARG A 171 -12.55 7.43 1.27
CA ARG A 171 -11.21 7.83 1.75
C ARG A 171 -10.10 6.88 1.35
N GLY A 172 -10.43 5.69 0.98
CA GLY A 172 -9.48 4.67 0.57
C GLY A 172 -10.09 3.28 0.59
N LEU A 173 -9.41 2.34 -0.03
CA LEU A 173 -9.81 0.95 0.06
C LEU A 173 -9.48 0.44 1.47
N VAL A 174 -10.52 0.24 2.25
CA VAL A 174 -10.40 -0.31 3.60
C VAL A 174 -10.65 -1.82 3.54
N ARG A 175 -9.85 -2.54 4.27
CA ARG A 175 -9.99 -4.00 4.40
C ARG A 175 -11.16 -4.37 5.27
#